data_5937aa8d0cf5a3f4314650a281d7edf9
#
_entry.id   5937aa8d0cf5a3f4314650a281d7edf9
#
_cell.length_a   1.000
_cell.length_b   1.000
_cell.length_c   1.000
_cell.angle_alpha   90.00
_cell.angle_beta   90.00
_cell.angle_gamma   90.00
#
_symmetry.space_group_name_H-M   'P 1'
#
loop_
_entity.id
_entity.type
_entity.pdbx_description
1 polymer ?
#
loop_
_entity_poly.entity_id
_entity_poly.type
_entity_poly.pdbx_seq_one_letter_code
_entity_poly.pdbx_strand_id
1 'polypeptide(L)'
;MKLLYELDEKVSKDDLPDIYCDMDMVLCDFMKGADKAVGEPFIYADRETRWKKISNTKGFWEGLDWYPGGKRLYSFIAKYDPHILSAYSTKDANSRRGKLKWLAKNTKVPRGKTHLVLREDKQKYAVNRDGSSNILIDDYIKNINEFNAKGGIGIHHTDTGKTLRELKNLGFK
;
A
#
# COMPACT_ATOMS: atom_id res chain seq x y z
N MET A 1 -35.68 15.34 -33.04
CA MET A 1 -35.10 14.22 -32.28
C MET A 1 -33.61 14.53 -32.08
N LYS A 2 -33.25 15.16 -30.94
CA LYS A 2 -31.84 15.49 -30.64
C LYS A 2 -31.19 14.24 -30.06
N LEU A 3 -30.22 13.71 -30.79
CA LEU A 3 -29.28 12.73 -30.21
C LEU A 3 -28.51 13.41 -29.10
N LEU A 4 -28.77 12.96 -27.88
CA LEU A 4 -27.90 13.21 -26.75
C LEU A 4 -26.62 12.39 -26.99
N TYR A 5 -25.59 13.05 -27.51
CA TYR A 5 -24.23 12.56 -27.35
C TYR A 5 -23.91 12.75 -25.89
N GLU A 6 -23.88 11.66 -25.13
CA GLU A 6 -23.19 11.61 -23.84
C GLU A 6 -21.73 11.99 -24.14
N LEU A 7 -21.38 13.21 -23.77
CA LEU A 7 -19.99 13.59 -23.57
C LEU A 7 -19.47 12.71 -22.46
N ASP A 8 -18.83 11.63 -22.83
CA ASP A 8 -17.93 10.88 -21.96
C ASP A 8 -16.79 11.88 -21.64
N GLU A 9 -16.99 12.71 -20.62
CA GLU A 9 -15.95 13.59 -20.10
C GLU A 9 -14.83 12.65 -19.68
N LYS A 10 -13.81 12.53 -20.53
CA LYS A 10 -12.56 11.85 -20.17
C LYS A 10 -11.99 12.64 -19.01
N VAL A 11 -12.24 12.14 -17.78
CA VAL A 11 -11.55 12.62 -16.59
C VAL A 11 -10.06 12.60 -16.93
N SER A 12 -9.44 13.78 -16.94
CA SER A 12 -8.00 13.87 -17.16
C SER A 12 -7.28 13.10 -16.06
N LYS A 13 -6.17 12.47 -16.41
CA LYS A 13 -5.32 11.78 -15.44
C LYS A 13 -4.88 12.73 -14.31
N ASP A 14 -4.74 14.01 -14.63
CA ASP A 14 -4.35 15.07 -13.71
C ASP A 14 -5.48 15.50 -12.75
N ASP A 15 -6.72 15.11 -13.03
CA ASP A 15 -7.90 15.40 -12.19
C ASP A 15 -8.20 14.28 -11.17
N LEU A 16 -7.50 13.15 -11.29
CA LEU A 16 -7.66 12.02 -10.36
C LEU A 16 -6.87 12.24 -9.07
N PRO A 17 -7.39 11.75 -7.91
CA PRO A 17 -6.63 11.78 -6.66
C PRO A 17 -5.31 11.00 -6.77
N ASP A 18 -4.28 11.45 -6.04
CA ASP A 18 -3.05 10.69 -5.90
C ASP A 18 -3.29 9.39 -5.13
N ILE A 19 -2.68 8.31 -5.60
CA ILE A 19 -2.78 6.98 -4.97
C ILE A 19 -1.57 6.78 -4.05
N TYR A 20 -1.86 6.45 -2.79
CA TYR A 20 -0.90 5.95 -1.80
C TYR A 20 -1.21 4.49 -1.52
N CYS A 21 -0.27 3.61 -1.77
CA CYS A 21 -0.43 2.16 -1.62
C CYS A 21 0.46 1.63 -0.50
N ASP A 22 -0.11 0.88 0.42
CA ASP A 22 0.64 0.13 1.44
C ASP A 22 1.40 -1.05 0.81
N MET A 23 2.34 -1.61 1.56
CA MET A 23 3.13 -2.75 1.13
C MET A 23 2.64 -4.06 1.75
N ASP A 24 2.76 -4.19 3.07
CA ASP A 24 2.47 -5.46 3.76
C ASP A 24 1.00 -5.86 3.63
N MET A 25 0.74 -7.09 3.21
CA MET A 25 -0.60 -7.65 2.96
C MET A 25 -1.42 -6.92 1.86
N VAL A 26 -0.75 -6.08 1.07
CA VAL A 26 -1.29 -5.44 -0.13
C VAL A 26 -0.44 -5.79 -1.35
N LEU A 27 0.85 -5.50 -1.32
CA LEU A 27 1.84 -5.83 -2.34
C LEU A 27 2.74 -6.99 -1.93
N CYS A 28 3.18 -7.02 -0.65
CA CYS A 28 4.09 -8.03 -0.09
C CYS A 28 3.35 -8.97 0.85
N ASP A 29 3.67 -10.25 0.80
CA ASP A 29 3.12 -11.27 1.70
C ASP A 29 3.96 -11.37 2.98
N PHE A 30 3.77 -10.38 3.86
CA PHE A 30 4.48 -10.33 5.15
C PHE A 30 4.18 -11.57 6.00
N MET A 31 2.90 -11.97 6.12
CA MET A 31 2.52 -13.07 7.01
C MET A 31 3.15 -14.39 6.58
N LYS A 32 3.12 -14.73 5.30
CA LYS A 32 3.79 -15.92 4.76
C LYS A 32 5.29 -15.91 5.06
N GLY A 33 5.94 -14.77 4.84
CA GLY A 33 7.36 -14.62 5.14
C GLY A 33 7.67 -14.73 6.63
N ALA A 34 6.84 -14.10 7.46
CA ALA A 34 6.98 -14.11 8.91
C ALA A 34 6.76 -15.51 9.50
N ASP A 35 5.72 -16.22 9.10
CA ASP A 35 5.45 -17.60 9.53
C ASP A 35 6.64 -18.52 9.19
N LYS A 36 7.19 -18.39 7.99
CA LYS A 36 8.38 -19.14 7.58
C LYS A 36 9.61 -18.81 8.41
N ALA A 37 9.88 -17.54 8.68
CA ALA A 37 11.03 -17.10 9.47
C ALA A 37 10.93 -17.51 10.95
N VAL A 38 9.71 -17.47 11.49
CA VAL A 38 9.41 -17.82 12.88
C VAL A 38 9.33 -19.33 13.07
N GLY A 39 8.87 -20.09 12.06
CA GLY A 39 8.70 -21.55 12.11
C GLY A 39 7.35 -21.98 12.71
N GLU A 40 6.48 -21.03 12.98
CA GLU A 40 5.11 -21.20 13.47
C GLU A 40 4.29 -19.97 13.07
N PRO A 41 2.93 -19.97 13.20
CA PRO A 41 2.14 -18.78 12.88
C PRO A 41 2.60 -17.56 13.69
N PHE A 42 3.02 -16.51 13.00
CA PHE A 42 3.56 -15.29 13.60
C PHE A 42 2.65 -14.67 14.66
N ILE A 43 1.34 -14.73 14.42
CA ILE A 43 0.35 -14.12 15.33
C ILE A 43 0.30 -14.80 16.70
N TYR A 44 0.67 -16.07 16.79
CA TYR A 44 0.65 -16.86 18.04
C TYR A 44 2.00 -16.97 18.72
N ALA A 45 3.07 -16.65 18.00
CA ALA A 45 4.42 -16.68 18.54
C ALA A 45 4.65 -15.58 19.58
N ASP A 46 5.49 -15.85 20.58
CA ASP A 46 5.91 -14.84 21.54
C ASP A 46 6.48 -13.61 20.85
N ARG A 47 6.07 -12.42 21.30
CA ARG A 47 6.34 -11.15 20.61
C ARG A 47 7.84 -10.86 20.46
N GLU A 48 8.60 -11.06 21.51
CA GLU A 48 10.05 -10.80 21.50
C GLU A 48 10.76 -11.82 20.61
N THR A 49 10.45 -13.10 20.81
CA THR A 49 11.03 -14.22 20.05
C THR A 49 10.77 -14.10 18.55
N ARG A 50 9.53 -13.79 18.13
CA ARG A 50 9.18 -13.69 16.70
C ARG A 50 9.94 -12.56 16.01
N TRP A 51 10.06 -11.40 16.65
CA TRP A 51 10.81 -10.29 16.08
C TRP A 51 12.31 -10.54 16.04
N LYS A 52 12.87 -11.22 17.05
CA LYS A 52 14.27 -11.66 17.04
C LYS A 52 14.55 -12.60 15.88
N LYS A 53 13.67 -13.57 15.63
CA LYS A 53 13.80 -14.50 14.49
C LYS A 53 13.74 -13.76 13.16
N ILE A 54 12.83 -12.80 12.98
CA ILE A 54 12.75 -11.97 11.78
C ILE A 54 14.04 -11.15 11.59
N SER A 55 14.51 -10.45 12.63
CA SER A 55 15.74 -9.64 12.56
C SER A 55 16.99 -10.47 12.23
N ASN A 56 17.03 -11.72 12.67
CA ASN A 56 18.11 -12.65 12.36
C ASN A 56 17.99 -13.34 10.99
N THR A 57 16.86 -13.19 10.31
CA THR A 57 16.68 -13.75 8.98
C THR A 57 17.26 -12.79 7.94
N LYS A 58 18.43 -13.14 7.40
CA LYS A 58 19.09 -12.33 6.39
C LYS A 58 18.19 -12.15 5.17
N GLY A 59 18.01 -10.90 4.74
CA GLY A 59 17.21 -10.60 3.56
C GLY A 59 15.71 -10.78 3.74
N PHE A 60 15.21 -10.81 4.97
CA PHE A 60 13.80 -11.04 5.24
C PHE A 60 12.87 -10.12 4.42
N TRP A 61 13.03 -8.81 4.56
CA TRP A 61 12.13 -7.82 3.95
C TRP A 61 12.26 -7.78 2.43
N GLU A 62 13.47 -7.78 1.91
CA GLU A 62 13.70 -7.76 0.45
C GLU A 62 13.34 -9.08 -0.24
N GLY A 63 13.24 -10.17 0.50
CA GLY A 63 12.91 -11.51 0.00
C GLY A 63 11.42 -11.88 0.07
N LEU A 64 10.55 -11.00 0.57
CA LEU A 64 9.12 -11.28 0.63
C LEU A 64 8.54 -11.53 -0.75
N ASP A 65 7.63 -12.49 -0.83
CA ASP A 65 6.86 -12.76 -2.05
C ASP A 65 5.84 -11.64 -2.29
N TRP A 66 5.37 -11.53 -3.53
CA TRP A 66 4.17 -10.76 -3.82
C TRP A 66 2.98 -11.33 -3.04
N TYR A 67 2.19 -10.45 -2.45
CA TYR A 67 0.88 -10.83 -1.90
C TYR A 67 -0.05 -11.29 -3.03
N PRO A 68 -0.93 -12.30 -2.80
CA PRO A 68 -1.87 -12.74 -3.82
C PRO A 68 -2.66 -11.56 -4.42
N GLY A 69 -2.55 -11.37 -5.73
CA GLY A 69 -3.14 -10.23 -6.46
C GLY A 69 -2.36 -8.92 -6.38
N GLY A 70 -1.31 -8.82 -5.53
CA GLY A 70 -0.53 -7.59 -5.37
C GLY A 70 0.15 -7.11 -6.64
N LYS A 71 0.71 -8.03 -7.42
CA LYS A 71 1.31 -7.71 -8.72
C LYS A 71 0.30 -7.16 -9.73
N ARG A 72 -0.92 -7.73 -9.75
CA ARG A 72 -2.03 -7.24 -10.58
C ARG A 72 -2.47 -5.84 -10.14
N LEU A 73 -2.61 -5.61 -8.84
CA LEU A 73 -2.93 -4.29 -8.31
C LEU A 73 -1.86 -3.27 -8.68
N TYR A 74 -0.59 -3.59 -8.44
CA TYR A 74 0.52 -2.71 -8.80
C TYR A 74 0.51 -2.37 -10.30
N SER A 75 0.34 -3.37 -11.17
CA SER A 75 0.29 -3.14 -12.63
C SER A 75 -0.83 -2.17 -13.03
N PHE A 76 -1.95 -2.19 -12.33
CA PHE A 76 -3.05 -1.26 -12.59
C PHE A 76 -2.70 0.16 -12.12
N ILE A 77 -2.25 0.32 -10.88
CA ILE A 77 -1.98 1.66 -10.31
C ILE A 77 -0.69 2.30 -10.87
N ALA A 78 0.25 1.51 -11.37
CA ALA A 78 1.52 2.00 -11.94
C ALA A 78 1.32 3.02 -13.07
N LYS A 79 0.20 2.95 -13.78
CA LYS A 79 -0.17 3.91 -14.84
C LYS A 79 -0.44 5.33 -14.31
N TYR A 80 -0.64 5.47 -13.01
CA TYR A 80 -1.06 6.70 -12.34
C TYR A 80 0.00 7.25 -11.39
N ASP A 81 1.26 6.88 -11.59
CA ASP A 81 2.40 7.35 -10.78
C ASP A 81 2.18 7.26 -9.26
N PRO A 82 1.86 6.08 -8.72
CA PRO A 82 1.47 5.94 -7.33
C PRO A 82 2.62 6.25 -6.38
N HIS A 83 2.23 6.66 -5.18
CA HIS A 83 3.10 6.68 -4.01
C HIS A 83 3.02 5.35 -3.27
N ILE A 84 4.10 4.98 -2.61
CA ILE A 84 4.11 3.94 -1.58
C ILE A 84 4.05 4.62 -0.22
N LEU A 85 3.14 4.15 0.63
CA LEU A 85 2.98 4.64 2.00
C LEU A 85 2.87 3.44 2.95
N SER A 86 3.97 3.08 3.57
CA SER A 86 4.08 1.87 4.38
C SER A 86 4.71 2.16 5.74
N ALA A 87 4.22 1.48 6.78
CA ALA A 87 4.86 1.54 8.08
C ALA A 87 6.13 0.68 8.10
N TYR A 88 7.21 1.23 8.65
CA TYR A 88 8.37 0.42 8.99
C TYR A 88 8.24 -0.14 10.42
N SER A 89 8.85 -1.31 10.66
CA SER A 89 8.87 -1.89 11.99
C SER A 89 9.91 -1.21 12.88
N THR A 90 9.50 -0.77 14.08
CA THR A 90 10.40 -0.31 15.13
C THR A 90 11.10 -1.46 15.86
N LYS A 91 10.68 -2.71 15.59
CA LYS A 91 11.23 -3.94 16.19
C LYS A 91 12.36 -4.54 15.36
N ASP A 92 12.57 -4.07 14.15
CA ASP A 92 13.64 -4.54 13.28
C ASP A 92 14.28 -3.38 12.52
N ALA A 93 15.53 -3.08 12.86
CA ALA A 93 16.30 -2.01 12.22
C ALA A 93 16.48 -2.22 10.68
N ASN A 94 16.36 -3.45 10.20
CA ASN A 94 16.47 -3.77 8.76
C ASN A 94 15.22 -3.44 7.96
N SER A 95 14.09 -3.16 8.62
CA SER A 95 12.79 -2.99 7.98
C SER A 95 12.78 -1.92 6.89
N ARG A 96 13.26 -0.70 7.19
CA ARG A 96 13.27 0.40 6.21
C ARG A 96 14.12 0.08 4.98
N ARG A 97 15.35 -0.36 5.22
CA ARG A 97 16.28 -0.69 4.13
C ARG A 97 15.79 -1.86 3.29
N GLY A 98 15.26 -2.89 3.93
CA GLY A 98 14.75 -4.07 3.25
C GLY A 98 13.53 -3.75 2.39
N LYS A 99 12.59 -2.94 2.88
CA LYS A 99 11.43 -2.46 2.11
C LYS A 99 11.85 -1.63 0.88
N LEU A 100 12.86 -0.74 1.02
CA LEU A 100 13.39 0.00 -0.12
C LEU A 100 14.00 -0.92 -1.18
N LYS A 101 14.75 -1.95 -0.77
CA LYS A 101 15.31 -2.94 -1.68
C LYS A 101 14.21 -3.75 -2.39
N TRP A 102 13.18 -4.15 -1.66
CA TRP A 102 12.04 -4.86 -2.25
C TRP A 102 11.37 -4.01 -3.34
N LEU A 103 11.11 -2.74 -3.05
CA LEU A 103 10.50 -1.80 -4.00
C LEU A 103 11.37 -1.59 -5.24
N ALA A 104 12.67 -1.40 -5.06
CA ALA A 104 13.61 -1.22 -6.16
C ALA A 104 13.66 -2.44 -7.09
N LYS A 105 13.55 -3.65 -6.52
CA LYS A 105 13.55 -4.91 -7.27
C LYS A 105 12.23 -5.16 -8.01
N ASN A 106 11.10 -4.84 -7.39
CA ASN A 106 9.79 -5.30 -7.84
C ASN A 106 8.92 -4.20 -8.46
N THR A 107 9.27 -2.93 -8.30
CA THR A 107 8.48 -1.80 -8.77
C THR A 107 9.35 -0.77 -9.49
N LYS A 108 8.68 0.21 -10.10
CA LYS A 108 9.33 1.40 -10.69
C LYS A 108 9.03 2.68 -9.90
N VAL A 109 8.49 2.56 -8.69
CA VAL A 109 8.19 3.72 -7.84
C VAL A 109 9.50 4.40 -7.44
N PRO A 110 9.69 5.68 -7.76
CA PRO A 110 10.92 6.38 -7.42
C PRO A 110 11.04 6.65 -5.91
N ARG A 111 12.27 6.84 -5.43
CA ARG A 111 12.53 7.07 -4.00
C ARG A 111 11.74 8.25 -3.44
N GLY A 112 11.55 9.32 -4.21
CA GLY A 112 10.79 10.52 -3.82
C GLY A 112 9.29 10.28 -3.63
N LYS A 113 8.75 9.16 -4.15
CA LYS A 113 7.36 8.74 -3.97
C LYS A 113 7.23 7.55 -3.01
N THR A 114 8.28 7.23 -2.25
CA THR A 114 8.29 6.14 -1.27
C THR A 114 8.37 6.72 0.13
N HIS A 115 7.31 6.52 0.90
CA HIS A 115 7.14 7.04 2.25
C HIS A 115 7.11 5.89 3.25
N LEU A 116 8.20 5.68 3.97
CA LEU A 116 8.31 4.71 5.05
C LEU A 116 8.25 5.47 6.37
N VAL A 117 7.12 5.35 7.05
CA VAL A 117 6.75 6.17 8.20
C VAL A 117 6.34 5.32 9.40
N LEU A 118 6.06 5.93 10.53
CA LEU A 118 5.35 5.25 11.61
C LEU A 118 3.87 5.05 11.20
N ARG A 119 3.23 4.00 11.72
CA ARG A 119 1.85 3.65 11.35
C ARG A 119 0.89 4.86 11.46
N GLU A 120 0.94 5.52 12.61
CA GLU A 120 0.07 6.67 12.92
C GLU A 120 0.31 7.89 12.03
N ASP A 121 1.46 7.99 11.40
CA ASP A 121 1.81 9.09 10.50
C ASP A 121 1.21 8.94 9.10
N LYS A 122 0.69 7.77 8.75
CA LYS A 122 0.04 7.56 7.44
C LYS A 122 -1.10 8.56 7.19
N GLN A 123 -1.87 8.91 8.22
CA GLN A 123 -2.98 9.86 8.11
C GLN A 123 -2.55 11.27 7.69
N LYS A 124 -1.28 11.63 7.85
CA LYS A 124 -0.74 12.95 7.43
C LYS A 124 -0.73 13.12 5.90
N TYR A 125 -0.86 12.03 5.16
CA TYR A 125 -0.89 12.01 3.69
C TYR A 125 -2.31 12.06 3.11
N ALA A 126 -3.33 12.26 3.94
CA ALA A 126 -4.74 12.19 3.53
C ALA A 126 -5.13 13.30 2.55
N VAL A 127 -4.54 14.47 2.68
CA VAL A 127 -4.82 15.64 1.83
C VAL A 127 -3.55 16.33 1.38
N ASN A 128 -3.60 16.90 0.18
CA ASN A 128 -2.56 17.76 -0.36
C ASN A 128 -2.63 19.18 0.25
N ARG A 129 -1.62 20.01 -0.02
CA ARG A 129 -1.58 21.40 0.47
C ARG A 129 -2.75 22.24 -0.02
N ASP A 130 -3.30 21.94 -1.20
CA ASP A 130 -4.48 22.61 -1.77
C ASP A 130 -5.80 22.10 -1.22
N GLY A 131 -5.77 21.13 -0.30
CA GLY A 131 -6.94 20.52 0.33
C GLY A 131 -7.55 19.36 -0.46
N SER A 132 -7.01 19.02 -1.64
CA SER A 132 -7.48 17.87 -2.41
C SER A 132 -7.18 16.56 -1.69
N SER A 133 -8.14 15.61 -1.77
CA SER A 133 -8.03 14.30 -1.11
C SER A 133 -7.13 13.36 -1.87
N ASN A 134 -6.34 12.58 -1.14
CA ASN A 134 -5.57 11.46 -1.64
C ASN A 134 -6.26 10.13 -1.34
N ILE A 135 -5.90 9.08 -2.05
CA ILE A 135 -6.38 7.72 -1.81
C ILE A 135 -5.33 6.95 -1.01
N LEU A 136 -5.77 6.17 -0.01
CA LEU A 136 -4.95 5.16 0.65
C LEU A 136 -5.54 3.78 0.38
N ILE A 137 -4.72 2.87 -0.16
CA ILE A 137 -5.01 1.44 -0.27
C ILE A 137 -4.24 0.73 0.85
N ASP A 138 -4.95 0.18 1.83
CA ASP A 138 -4.35 -0.42 3.03
C ASP A 138 -5.24 -1.57 3.54
N ASP A 139 -4.64 -2.64 4.06
CA ASP A 139 -5.36 -3.79 4.60
C ASP A 139 -5.83 -3.60 6.04
N TYR A 140 -5.28 -2.61 6.75
CA TYR A 140 -5.59 -2.37 8.15
C TYR A 140 -6.66 -1.30 8.32
N ILE A 141 -7.84 -1.73 8.75
CA ILE A 141 -9.03 -0.86 8.87
C ILE A 141 -8.80 0.39 9.73
N LYS A 142 -7.96 0.31 10.76
CA LYS A 142 -7.62 1.48 11.58
C LYS A 142 -6.93 2.56 10.77
N ASN A 143 -6.00 2.20 9.88
CA ASN A 143 -5.33 3.14 8.99
C ASN A 143 -6.34 3.82 8.05
N ILE A 144 -7.27 3.04 7.51
CA ILE A 144 -8.34 3.55 6.65
C ILE A 144 -9.22 4.56 7.39
N ASN A 145 -9.65 4.23 8.61
CA ASN A 145 -10.50 5.11 9.41
C ASN A 145 -9.79 6.43 9.77
N GLU A 146 -8.53 6.36 10.18
CA GLU A 146 -7.72 7.55 10.50
C GLU A 146 -7.50 8.42 9.25
N PHE A 147 -7.23 7.81 8.10
CA PHE A 147 -7.04 8.50 6.83
C PHE A 147 -8.32 9.21 6.36
N ASN A 148 -9.46 8.53 6.44
CA ASN A 148 -10.77 9.12 6.14
C ASN A 148 -11.09 10.29 7.06
N ALA A 149 -10.81 10.16 8.36
CA ALA A 149 -11.07 11.22 9.36
C ALA A 149 -10.23 12.50 9.08
N LYS A 150 -9.12 12.38 8.35
CA LYS A 150 -8.27 13.50 7.92
C LYS A 150 -8.63 14.05 6.54
N GLY A 151 -9.73 13.60 5.93
CA GLY A 151 -10.22 14.08 4.64
C GLY A 151 -9.70 13.31 3.42
N GLY A 152 -9.03 12.18 3.62
CA GLY A 152 -8.62 11.28 2.56
C GLY A 152 -9.71 10.31 2.13
N ILE A 153 -9.41 9.50 1.14
CA ILE A 153 -10.26 8.44 0.60
C ILE A 153 -9.57 7.10 0.88
N GLY A 154 -10.04 6.40 1.91
CA GLY A 154 -9.50 5.07 2.27
C GLY A 154 -10.18 3.96 1.50
N ILE A 155 -9.41 3.08 0.87
CA ILE A 155 -9.84 1.83 0.27
C ILE A 155 -9.32 0.68 1.14
N HIS A 156 -10.21 0.03 1.87
CA HIS A 156 -9.87 -1.14 2.67
C HIS A 156 -9.60 -2.34 1.77
N HIS A 157 -8.33 -2.70 1.65
CA HIS A 157 -7.89 -3.79 0.80
C HIS A 157 -8.16 -5.14 1.46
N THR A 158 -9.18 -5.83 0.99
CA THR A 158 -9.52 -7.22 1.39
C THR A 158 -9.24 -8.21 0.29
N ASP A 159 -9.43 -7.81 -0.96
CA ASP A 159 -9.05 -8.53 -2.17
C ASP A 159 -8.81 -7.55 -3.32
N THR A 160 -8.01 -7.99 -4.29
CA THR A 160 -7.62 -7.15 -5.43
C THR A 160 -8.80 -6.78 -6.32
N GLY A 161 -9.73 -7.69 -6.55
CA GLY A 161 -10.90 -7.44 -7.40
C GLY A 161 -11.78 -6.33 -6.84
N LYS A 162 -12.03 -6.33 -5.53
CA LYS A 162 -12.78 -5.28 -4.83
C LYS A 162 -12.04 -3.94 -4.91
N THR A 163 -10.75 -3.92 -4.61
CA THR A 163 -9.94 -2.69 -4.67
C THR A 163 -9.95 -2.08 -6.08
N LEU A 164 -9.80 -2.90 -7.12
CA LEU A 164 -9.86 -2.42 -8.51
C LEU A 164 -11.23 -1.86 -8.88
N ARG A 165 -12.33 -2.47 -8.40
CA ARG A 165 -13.68 -1.92 -8.63
C ARG A 165 -13.84 -0.55 -7.95
N GLU A 166 -13.38 -0.40 -6.72
CA GLU A 166 -13.44 0.88 -6.00
C GLU A 166 -12.62 1.96 -6.73
N LEU A 167 -11.42 1.64 -7.20
CA LEU A 167 -10.61 2.57 -8.01
C LEU A 167 -11.33 2.96 -9.31
N LYS A 168 -11.94 2.00 -10.01
CA LYS A 168 -12.71 2.30 -11.23
C LYS A 168 -13.92 3.19 -10.95
N ASN A 169 -14.61 3.00 -9.83
CA ASN A 169 -15.72 3.87 -9.41
C ASN A 169 -15.25 5.31 -9.14
N LEU A 170 -13.99 5.50 -8.78
CA LEU A 170 -13.36 6.82 -8.60
C LEU A 170 -12.83 7.43 -9.91
N GLY A 171 -12.98 6.75 -11.05
CA GLY A 171 -12.59 7.25 -12.37
C GLY A 171 -11.29 6.66 -12.95
N PHE A 172 -10.61 5.77 -12.25
CA PHE A 172 -9.41 5.09 -12.76
C PHE A 172 -9.80 4.02 -13.81
N LYS A 173 -8.99 3.89 -14.91
CA LYS A 173 -9.29 2.98 -16.03
C LYS A 173 -8.12 2.06 -16.38
#